data_d786f21fa59e685735f59ae6c03d0b0c
#
_entry.id   d786f21fa59e685735f59ae6c03d0b0c
#
_cell.length_a   1.000
_cell.length_b   1.000
_cell.length_c   1.000
_cell.angle_alpha   90.00
_cell.angle_beta   90.00
_cell.angle_gamma   90.00
#
_symmetry.space_group_name_H-M   'P 1'
#
loop_
_entity.id
_entity.type
_entity.pdbx_description
1 polymer ?
#
loop_
_entity_poly.entity_id
_entity_poly.type
_entity_poly.pdbx_seq_one_letter_code
_entity_poly.pdbx_strand_id
1 'polypeptide(L)'
;MFDFWQSLIAALERVVMLPSLIQTVFPSLPAPKRVRDVVRSCDRTTDDFLREVQRLFEAPLKPTSLLAMSEKLQEQFEQKLQASNICMLPSYNHTLPTGHEQGTYLALDVGGSTFRIALIELNGKNSAGKSMRIANMRSYRIDNSVRALKGHSFFDWMAEKIEEAIADPEVKKINGTSTLPMGLAWSFPVEYV
;
A
#
# COMPACT_ATOMS: atom_id res chain seq x y z
N MET A 1 3.76 31.38 15.86
CA MET A 1 3.88 30.36 16.94
C MET A 1 2.51 29.83 17.39
N PHE A 2 1.47 30.66 17.44
CA PHE A 2 0.09 30.24 17.80
C PHE A 2 -0.53 29.29 16.77
N ASP A 3 -0.32 29.52 15.46
CA ASP A 3 -0.87 28.68 14.38
C ASP A 3 -0.28 27.26 14.31
N PHE A 4 0.98 27.10 14.72
CA PHE A 4 1.62 25.79 14.78
C PHE A 4 0.96 24.88 15.83
N TRP A 5 0.66 25.44 17.00
CA TRP A 5 -0.01 24.70 18.08
C TRP A 5 -1.46 24.38 17.76
N GLN A 6 -2.18 25.27 17.07
CA GLN A 6 -3.54 25.00 16.59
C GLN A 6 -3.55 23.88 15.54
N SER A 7 -2.61 23.89 14.61
CA SER A 7 -2.47 22.83 13.61
C SER A 7 -2.05 21.49 14.22
N LEU A 8 -1.19 21.50 15.24
CA LEU A 8 -0.78 20.30 15.96
C LEU A 8 -1.95 19.71 16.79
N ILE A 9 -2.74 20.56 17.45
CA ILE A 9 -3.94 20.14 18.18
C ILE A 9 -4.98 19.55 17.22
N ALA A 10 -5.23 20.18 16.06
CA ALA A 10 -6.15 19.67 15.04
C ALA A 10 -5.65 18.35 14.40
N ALA A 11 -4.33 18.18 14.28
CA ALA A 11 -3.74 16.92 13.83
C ALA A 11 -3.88 15.82 14.90
N LEU A 12 -3.66 16.16 16.17
CA LEU A 12 -3.86 15.25 17.29
C LEU A 12 -5.34 14.88 17.50
N GLU A 13 -6.27 15.79 17.24
CA GLU A 13 -7.70 15.49 17.27
C GLU A 13 -8.11 14.53 16.14
N ARG A 14 -7.49 14.62 14.96
CA ARG A 14 -7.68 13.64 13.88
C ARG A 14 -7.09 12.27 14.22
N VAL A 15 -6.00 12.22 14.95
CA VAL A 15 -5.42 10.97 15.46
C VAL A 15 -6.28 10.36 16.57
N VAL A 16 -7.01 11.16 17.34
CA VAL A 16 -7.96 10.72 18.39
C VAL A 16 -9.22 10.06 17.80
N MET A 17 -9.53 10.23 16.50
CA MET A 17 -10.59 9.47 15.83
C MET A 17 -10.17 8.03 15.46
N LEU A 18 -8.88 7.70 15.48
CA LEU A 18 -8.38 6.32 15.35
C LEU A 18 -8.88 5.35 16.45
N PRO A 19 -9.08 5.78 17.72
CA PRO A 19 -9.59 4.88 18.75
C PRO A 19 -10.97 4.28 18.45
N SER A 20 -11.85 5.00 17.76
CA SER A 20 -13.19 4.48 17.41
C SER A 20 -13.10 3.41 16.32
N LEU A 21 -12.20 3.57 15.37
CA LEU A 21 -11.93 2.57 14.34
C LEU A 21 -11.24 1.32 14.92
N ILE A 22 -10.28 1.52 15.82
CA ILE A 22 -9.60 0.42 16.52
C ILE A 22 -10.59 -0.34 17.40
N GLN A 23 -11.52 0.33 18.05
CA GLN A 23 -12.53 -0.31 18.91
C GLN A 23 -13.61 -1.04 18.11
N THR A 24 -13.89 -0.60 16.87
CA THR A 24 -14.79 -1.30 15.96
C THR A 24 -14.14 -2.59 15.40
N VAL A 25 -12.83 -2.53 15.15
CA VAL A 25 -12.07 -3.68 14.63
C VAL A 25 -11.63 -4.63 15.75
N PHE A 26 -11.38 -4.11 16.95
CA PHE A 26 -10.90 -4.87 18.11
C PHE A 26 -11.76 -4.57 19.36
N PRO A 27 -12.98 -5.11 19.46
CA PRO A 27 -13.89 -4.82 20.57
C PRO A 27 -13.39 -5.33 21.94
N SER A 28 -12.37 -6.19 21.95
CA SER A 28 -11.74 -6.71 23.17
C SER A 28 -10.60 -5.84 23.73
N LEU A 29 -10.18 -4.80 23.02
CA LEU A 29 -9.19 -3.86 23.55
C LEU A 29 -9.87 -2.90 24.54
N PRO A 30 -9.29 -2.67 25.74
CA PRO A 30 -9.82 -1.67 26.64
C PRO A 30 -9.87 -0.31 25.96
N ALA A 31 -11.01 0.38 26.08
CA ALA A 31 -11.19 1.71 25.51
C ALA A 31 -10.01 2.62 25.94
N PRO A 32 -9.39 3.34 25.01
CA PRO A 32 -8.34 4.27 25.37
C PRO A 32 -8.92 5.31 26.34
N LYS A 33 -8.30 5.45 27.48
CA LYS A 33 -8.68 6.50 28.46
C LYS A 33 -8.62 7.84 27.73
N ARG A 34 -9.68 8.64 27.85
CA ARG A 34 -9.73 9.96 27.21
C ARG A 34 -8.48 10.75 27.56
N VAL A 35 -7.90 11.43 26.57
CA VAL A 35 -6.71 12.29 26.75
C VAL A 35 -6.86 13.27 27.92
N ARG A 36 -8.12 13.69 28.25
CA ARG A 36 -8.43 14.53 29.41
C ARG A 36 -8.14 13.86 30.76
N ASP A 37 -8.21 12.53 30.85
CA ASP A 37 -7.94 11.81 32.11
C ASP A 37 -6.45 11.61 32.32
N VAL A 38 -5.66 11.66 31.24
CA VAL A 38 -4.19 11.54 31.28
C VAL A 38 -3.51 12.86 31.68
N VAL A 39 -4.12 14.00 31.33
CA VAL A 39 -3.53 15.35 31.61
C VAL A 39 -3.73 15.78 33.08
N ARG A 40 -4.58 15.11 33.88
CA ARG A 40 -4.88 15.51 35.25
C ARG A 40 -3.94 14.96 36.34
N SER A 41 -2.97 14.14 36.01
CA SER A 41 -1.97 13.69 37.00
C SER A 41 -0.70 14.54 36.83
N CYS A 42 -0.57 15.57 37.66
CA CYS A 42 0.57 16.49 37.71
C CYS A 42 1.93 15.86 38.09
N ASP A 43 1.98 14.56 38.38
CA ASP A 43 3.18 13.87 38.85
C ASP A 43 3.81 12.93 37.83
N ARG A 44 3.33 12.97 36.55
CA ARG A 44 3.81 12.08 35.49
C ARG A 44 5.06 12.66 34.85
N THR A 45 6.18 11.95 34.96
CA THR A 45 7.42 12.35 34.27
C THR A 45 7.35 12.05 32.77
N THR A 46 8.24 12.70 32.01
CA THR A 46 8.39 12.40 30.55
C THR A 46 8.74 10.93 30.34
N ASP A 47 9.53 10.35 31.21
CA ASP A 47 9.92 8.93 31.15
C ASP A 47 8.73 8.00 31.41
N ASP A 48 7.81 8.37 32.29
CA ASP A 48 6.57 7.60 32.53
C ASP A 48 5.68 7.64 31.30
N PHE A 49 5.58 8.80 30.66
CA PHE A 49 4.85 8.94 29.40
C PHE A 49 5.48 8.07 28.30
N LEU A 50 6.79 8.15 28.11
CA LEU A 50 7.48 7.35 27.09
C LEU A 50 7.34 5.84 27.34
N ARG A 51 7.48 5.40 28.60
CA ARG A 51 7.26 4.00 28.98
C ARG A 51 5.83 3.53 28.68
N GLU A 52 4.84 4.38 28.96
CA GLU A 52 3.44 4.02 28.64
C GLU A 52 3.19 3.94 27.13
N VAL A 53 3.72 4.89 26.35
CA VAL A 53 3.67 4.85 24.89
C VAL A 53 4.31 3.56 24.37
N GLN A 54 5.54 3.27 24.80
CA GLN A 54 6.25 2.05 24.43
C GLN A 54 5.41 0.81 24.76
N ARG A 55 4.90 0.71 25.98
CA ARG A 55 4.05 -0.40 26.41
C ARG A 55 2.80 -0.56 25.53
N LEU A 56 2.15 0.54 25.15
CA LEU A 56 0.96 0.51 24.28
C LEU A 56 1.28 0.00 22.88
N PHE A 57 2.45 0.37 22.36
CA PHE A 57 2.90 -0.12 21.06
C PHE A 57 3.37 -1.59 21.10
N GLU A 58 4.06 -1.99 22.15
CA GLU A 58 4.62 -3.34 22.27
C GLU A 58 3.60 -4.38 22.71
N ALA A 59 2.57 -4.01 23.48
CA ALA A 59 1.58 -4.96 23.99
C ALA A 59 0.86 -5.75 22.89
N PRO A 60 0.44 -5.15 21.76
CA PRO A 60 -0.16 -5.90 20.65
C PRO A 60 0.82 -6.79 19.89
N LEU A 61 2.14 -6.56 20.02
CA LEU A 61 3.18 -7.28 19.28
C LEU A 61 3.63 -8.58 19.98
N LYS A 62 3.01 -8.94 21.09
CA LYS A 62 3.29 -10.21 21.74
C LYS A 62 2.91 -11.37 20.80
N PRO A 63 3.71 -12.45 20.76
CA PRO A 63 3.45 -13.58 19.87
C PRO A 63 2.03 -14.13 19.97
N THR A 64 1.48 -14.24 21.17
CA THR A 64 0.10 -14.69 21.40
C THR A 64 -0.96 -13.73 20.81
N SER A 65 -0.73 -12.41 20.89
CA SER A 65 -1.64 -11.41 20.32
C SER A 65 -1.59 -11.40 18.80
N LEU A 66 -0.38 -11.55 18.23
CA LEU A 66 -0.18 -11.63 16.78
C LEU A 66 -0.81 -12.91 16.21
N LEU A 67 -0.67 -14.04 16.90
CA LEU A 67 -1.30 -15.30 16.49
C LEU A 67 -2.81 -15.16 16.49
N ALA A 68 -3.40 -14.67 17.57
CA ALA A 68 -4.83 -14.45 17.66
C ALA A 68 -5.37 -13.46 16.61
N MET A 69 -4.56 -12.44 16.27
CA MET A 69 -4.89 -11.50 15.18
C MET A 69 -4.85 -12.22 13.81
N SER A 70 -3.85 -13.04 13.56
CA SER A 70 -3.72 -13.83 12.33
C SER A 70 -4.91 -14.76 12.13
N GLU A 71 -5.30 -15.49 13.17
CA GLU A 71 -6.47 -16.38 13.15
C GLU A 71 -7.77 -15.62 12.83
N LYS A 72 -7.98 -14.47 13.47
CA LYS A 72 -9.16 -13.63 13.18
C LYS A 72 -9.15 -13.05 11.76
N LEU A 73 -7.99 -12.68 11.24
CA LEU A 73 -7.88 -12.21 9.86
C LEU A 73 -8.22 -13.32 8.88
N GLN A 74 -7.71 -14.53 9.11
CA GLN A 74 -8.03 -15.67 8.27
C GLN A 74 -9.54 -15.96 8.27
N GLU A 75 -10.17 -16.00 9.45
CA GLU A 75 -11.62 -16.18 9.57
C GLU A 75 -12.40 -15.09 8.81
N GLN A 76 -11.99 -13.82 8.91
CA GLN A 76 -12.63 -12.71 8.20
C GLN A 76 -12.44 -12.83 6.68
N PHE A 77 -11.29 -13.26 6.21
CA PHE A 77 -11.06 -13.49 4.78
C PHE A 77 -12.00 -14.58 4.25
N GLU A 78 -12.14 -15.69 4.96
CA GLU A 78 -13.06 -16.77 4.58
C GLU A 78 -14.52 -16.29 4.53
N GLN A 79 -14.95 -15.54 5.53
CA GLN A 79 -16.30 -14.95 5.56
C GLN A 79 -16.54 -13.97 4.40
N LYS A 80 -15.57 -13.10 4.10
CA LYS A 80 -15.69 -12.11 3.05
C LYS A 80 -15.61 -12.71 1.66
N LEU A 81 -14.86 -13.77 1.47
CA LEU A 81 -14.81 -14.53 0.21
C LEU A 81 -16.20 -15.03 -0.19
N GLN A 82 -17.05 -15.40 0.77
CA GLN A 82 -18.39 -15.91 0.52
C GLN A 82 -19.48 -14.84 0.45
N ALA A 83 -19.29 -13.72 1.17
CA ALA A 83 -20.38 -12.77 1.44
C ALA A 83 -20.21 -11.39 0.78
N SER A 84 -19.03 -11.08 0.22
CA SER A 84 -18.75 -9.75 -0.33
C SER A 84 -18.58 -9.77 -1.85
N ASN A 85 -19.28 -8.88 -2.53
CA ASN A 85 -19.11 -8.62 -3.95
C ASN A 85 -18.06 -7.53 -4.26
N ILE A 86 -17.49 -6.90 -3.23
CA ILE A 86 -16.49 -5.82 -3.36
C ILE A 86 -15.13 -6.26 -2.81
N CYS A 87 -15.13 -7.06 -1.74
CA CYS A 87 -13.91 -7.53 -1.08
C CYS A 87 -13.58 -8.95 -1.53
N MET A 88 -12.30 -9.27 -1.56
CA MET A 88 -11.81 -10.62 -1.89
C MET A 88 -12.23 -11.08 -3.28
N LEU A 89 -12.19 -10.18 -4.27
CA LEU A 89 -12.48 -10.52 -5.66
C LEU A 89 -11.52 -11.61 -6.15
N PRO A 90 -12.00 -12.60 -6.90
CA PRO A 90 -11.14 -13.64 -7.45
C PRO A 90 -10.13 -13.03 -8.42
N SER A 91 -8.88 -13.47 -8.35
CA SER A 91 -7.80 -12.98 -9.23
C SER A 91 -7.89 -13.54 -10.64
N TYR A 92 -8.68 -14.60 -10.86
CA TYR A 92 -8.72 -15.40 -12.11
C TYR A 92 -7.36 -15.97 -12.53
N ASN A 93 -6.36 -15.88 -11.68
CA ASN A 93 -5.05 -16.44 -11.91
C ASN A 93 -4.95 -17.79 -11.20
N HIS A 94 -4.95 -18.86 -11.97
CA HIS A 94 -4.91 -20.23 -11.46
C HIS A 94 -3.48 -20.74 -11.25
N THR A 95 -2.47 -19.97 -11.65
CA THR A 95 -1.07 -20.37 -11.58
C THR A 95 -0.28 -19.38 -10.75
N LEU A 96 0.33 -19.85 -9.68
CA LEU A 96 1.23 -19.03 -8.88
C LEU A 96 2.61 -18.93 -9.57
N PRO A 97 3.30 -17.79 -9.42
CA PRO A 97 4.67 -17.65 -9.89
C PRO A 97 5.58 -18.72 -9.24
N THR A 98 6.42 -19.34 -10.06
CA THR A 98 7.36 -20.37 -9.61
C THR A 98 8.69 -19.79 -9.14
N GLY A 99 9.01 -18.59 -9.62
CA GLY A 99 10.28 -17.91 -9.44
C GLY A 99 11.33 -18.34 -10.47
N HIS A 100 10.96 -19.17 -11.45
CA HIS A 100 11.81 -19.58 -12.56
C HIS A 100 11.55 -18.76 -13.83
N GLU A 101 10.62 -17.83 -13.77
CA GLU A 101 10.27 -16.96 -14.88
C GLU A 101 11.51 -16.18 -15.35
N GLN A 102 11.68 -16.09 -16.66
CA GLN A 102 12.77 -15.36 -17.30
C GLN A 102 12.18 -14.46 -18.39
N GLY A 103 12.86 -13.36 -18.66
CA GLY A 103 12.48 -12.44 -19.72
C GLY A 103 12.45 -10.98 -19.27
N THR A 104 12.07 -10.13 -20.21
CA THR A 104 11.93 -8.69 -20.00
C THR A 104 10.46 -8.32 -20.02
N TYR A 105 10.04 -7.56 -19.02
CA TYR A 105 8.64 -7.21 -18.76
C TYR A 105 8.51 -5.73 -18.47
N LEU A 106 7.38 -5.16 -18.88
CA LEU A 106 6.99 -3.81 -18.48
C LEU A 106 6.04 -3.90 -17.28
N ALA A 107 6.44 -3.38 -16.14
CA ALA A 107 5.61 -3.30 -14.95
C ALA A 107 5.05 -1.89 -14.80
N LEU A 108 3.73 -1.80 -14.65
CA LEU A 108 2.98 -0.57 -14.42
C LEU A 108 2.40 -0.61 -13.01
N ASP A 109 2.61 0.47 -12.25
CA ASP A 109 2.03 0.66 -10.91
C ASP A 109 1.24 1.96 -10.89
N VAL A 110 -0.09 1.84 -10.87
CA VAL A 110 -1.01 2.98 -10.88
C VAL A 110 -1.54 3.21 -9.48
N GLY A 111 -0.85 4.08 -8.75
CA GLY A 111 -1.25 4.50 -7.41
C GLY A 111 -2.09 5.77 -7.40
N GLY A 112 -2.57 6.16 -6.23
CA GLY A 112 -3.40 7.37 -6.06
C GLY A 112 -2.68 8.71 -6.32
N SER A 113 -1.35 8.75 -6.30
CA SER A 113 -0.54 9.97 -6.47
C SER A 113 0.59 9.83 -7.46
N THR A 114 0.90 8.62 -7.88
CA THR A 114 2.08 8.34 -8.72
C THR A 114 1.78 7.18 -9.65
N PHE A 115 2.11 7.35 -10.91
CA PHE A 115 2.17 6.30 -11.91
C PHE A 115 3.63 5.93 -12.16
N ARG A 116 3.99 4.66 -11.96
CA ARG A 116 5.35 4.15 -12.17
C ARG A 116 5.36 3.18 -13.33
N ILE A 117 6.40 3.29 -14.14
CA ILE A 117 6.65 2.42 -15.29
C ILE A 117 8.06 1.89 -15.12
N ALA A 118 8.22 0.58 -15.00
CA ALA A 118 9.51 -0.06 -14.82
C ALA A 118 9.75 -1.14 -15.88
N LEU A 119 10.93 -1.14 -16.48
CA LEU A 119 11.44 -2.26 -17.27
C LEU A 119 12.15 -3.23 -16.33
N ILE A 120 11.64 -4.44 -16.25
CA ILE A 120 12.11 -5.48 -15.33
C ILE A 120 12.67 -6.64 -16.14
N GLU A 121 13.86 -7.08 -15.76
CA GLU A 121 14.46 -8.32 -16.25
C GLU A 121 14.36 -9.37 -15.15
N LEU A 122 13.73 -10.49 -15.47
CA LEU A 122 13.67 -11.68 -14.63
C LEU A 122 14.70 -12.69 -15.12
N ASN A 123 15.51 -13.20 -14.22
CA ASN A 123 16.58 -14.16 -14.51
C ASN A 123 16.34 -15.55 -13.94
N GLY A 124 15.20 -15.73 -13.23
CA GLY A 124 14.90 -16.98 -12.53
C GLY A 124 15.71 -17.20 -11.26
N LYS A 125 15.24 -18.10 -10.39
CA LYS A 125 15.87 -18.40 -9.09
C LYS A 125 17.28 -18.98 -9.18
N ASN A 126 17.62 -19.66 -10.28
CA ASN A 126 18.88 -20.39 -10.42
C ASN A 126 19.98 -19.58 -11.13
N SER A 127 19.75 -18.30 -11.40
CA SER A 127 20.79 -17.45 -11.98
C SER A 127 21.88 -17.16 -10.95
N ALA A 128 23.13 -17.18 -11.38
CA ALA A 128 24.30 -16.88 -10.54
C ALA A 128 24.36 -15.43 -10.02
N GLY A 129 23.35 -14.62 -10.36
CA GLY A 129 23.21 -13.22 -9.98
C GLY A 129 21.87 -12.96 -9.27
N LYS A 130 21.42 -11.70 -9.35
CA LYS A 130 20.10 -11.31 -8.84
C LYS A 130 19.01 -11.95 -9.73
N SER A 131 18.02 -12.59 -9.10
CA SER A 131 16.87 -13.19 -9.80
C SER A 131 16.02 -12.17 -10.55
N MET A 132 16.11 -10.89 -10.16
CA MET A 132 15.41 -9.77 -10.78
C MET A 132 16.31 -8.52 -10.83
N ARG A 133 16.17 -7.74 -11.90
CA ARG A 133 16.79 -6.41 -12.05
C ARG A 133 15.75 -5.41 -12.59
N ILE A 134 15.68 -4.25 -11.99
CA ILE A 134 15.00 -3.10 -12.59
C ILE A 134 16.00 -2.43 -13.52
N ALA A 135 15.76 -2.54 -14.82
CA ALA A 135 16.66 -2.01 -15.83
C ALA A 135 16.43 -0.51 -16.08
N ASN A 136 15.19 -0.07 -16.04
CA ASN A 136 14.80 1.34 -16.15
C ASN A 136 13.55 1.56 -15.31
N MET A 137 13.37 2.76 -14.73
CA MET A 137 12.15 3.13 -14.02
C MET A 137 11.87 4.62 -14.19
N ARG A 138 10.62 4.94 -14.56
CA ARG A 138 10.09 6.30 -14.62
C ARG A 138 8.91 6.44 -13.68
N SER A 139 8.78 7.63 -13.09
CA SER A 139 7.68 7.96 -12.18
C SER A 139 7.02 9.26 -12.62
N TYR A 140 5.71 9.22 -12.76
CA TYR A 140 4.89 10.37 -13.16
C TYR A 140 3.93 10.71 -12.04
N ARG A 141 3.82 11.99 -11.72
CA ARG A 141 2.89 12.45 -10.69
C ARG A 141 1.47 12.46 -11.22
N ILE A 142 0.56 11.86 -10.47
CA ILE A 142 -0.88 11.97 -10.69
C ILE A 142 -1.37 13.15 -9.85
N ASP A 143 -1.36 14.34 -10.43
CA ASP A 143 -1.83 15.58 -9.80
C ASP A 143 -3.35 15.76 -9.98
N ASN A 144 -3.85 16.91 -9.54
CA ASN A 144 -5.28 17.21 -9.62
C ASN A 144 -5.80 17.33 -11.06
N SER A 145 -4.95 17.73 -12.02
CA SER A 145 -5.33 17.83 -13.42
C SER A 145 -5.53 16.45 -14.03
N VAL A 146 -4.61 15.52 -13.74
CA VAL A 146 -4.71 14.11 -14.18
C VAL A 146 -5.90 13.42 -13.51
N ARG A 147 -6.12 13.67 -12.21
CA ARG A 147 -7.30 13.11 -11.48
C ARG A 147 -8.64 13.61 -11.99
N ALA A 148 -8.67 14.81 -12.58
CA ALA A 148 -9.87 15.39 -13.15
C ALA A 148 -10.23 14.83 -14.55
N LEU A 149 -9.34 14.05 -15.16
CA LEU A 149 -9.59 13.39 -16.43
C LEU A 149 -10.76 12.40 -16.31
N LYS A 150 -11.61 12.36 -17.31
CA LYS A 150 -12.82 11.53 -17.33
C LYS A 150 -12.81 10.56 -18.51
N GLY A 151 -13.50 9.42 -18.33
CA GLY A 151 -13.64 8.41 -19.36
C GLY A 151 -12.29 7.86 -19.83
N HIS A 152 -12.04 7.87 -21.12
CA HIS A 152 -10.82 7.34 -21.72
C HIS A 152 -9.59 8.24 -21.53
N SER A 153 -9.76 9.54 -21.23
CA SER A 153 -8.65 10.50 -21.21
C SER A 153 -7.57 10.16 -20.16
N PHE A 154 -7.93 9.50 -19.07
CA PHE A 154 -6.94 9.02 -18.09
C PHE A 154 -6.08 7.89 -18.67
N PHE A 155 -6.68 6.98 -19.43
CA PHE A 155 -5.97 5.89 -20.09
C PHE A 155 -5.13 6.40 -21.27
N ASP A 156 -5.60 7.42 -22.00
CA ASP A 156 -4.83 8.09 -23.06
C ASP A 156 -3.57 8.72 -22.45
N TRP A 157 -3.71 9.44 -21.33
CA TRP A 157 -2.57 9.98 -20.58
C TRP A 157 -1.59 8.88 -20.13
N MET A 158 -2.09 7.74 -19.64
CA MET A 158 -1.23 6.62 -19.28
C MET A 158 -0.50 6.07 -20.50
N ALA A 159 -1.19 5.93 -21.64
CA ALA A 159 -0.60 5.44 -22.88
C ALA A 159 0.52 6.35 -23.38
N GLU A 160 0.35 7.67 -23.33
CA GLU A 160 1.41 8.64 -23.63
C GLU A 160 2.64 8.43 -22.75
N LYS A 161 2.45 8.23 -21.44
CA LYS A 161 3.56 8.01 -20.52
C LYS A 161 4.26 6.66 -20.73
N ILE A 162 3.52 5.65 -21.15
CA ILE A 162 4.09 4.35 -21.54
C ILE A 162 4.91 4.51 -22.82
N GLU A 163 4.39 5.23 -23.80
CA GLU A 163 5.10 5.52 -25.06
C GLU A 163 6.43 6.28 -24.77
N GLU A 164 6.37 7.32 -23.94
CA GLU A 164 7.57 8.06 -23.51
C GLU A 164 8.61 7.13 -22.84
N ALA A 165 8.15 6.19 -22.02
CA ALA A 165 9.04 5.25 -21.32
C ALA A 165 9.67 4.24 -22.27
N ILE A 166 8.91 3.70 -23.21
CA ILE A 166 9.36 2.73 -24.21
C ILE A 166 10.28 3.40 -25.25
N ALA A 167 10.03 4.67 -25.56
CA ALA A 167 10.88 5.44 -26.49
C ALA A 167 12.29 5.70 -25.96
N ASP A 168 12.55 5.50 -24.68
CA ASP A 168 13.86 5.65 -24.06
C ASP A 168 14.92 4.80 -24.77
N PRO A 169 16.08 5.40 -25.17
CA PRO A 169 17.15 4.66 -25.86
C PRO A 169 17.67 3.45 -25.10
N GLU A 170 17.73 3.51 -23.76
CA GLU A 170 18.17 2.39 -22.93
C GLU A 170 17.15 1.25 -22.98
N VAL A 171 15.85 1.56 -22.93
CA VAL A 171 14.78 0.57 -23.04
C VAL A 171 14.80 -0.10 -24.41
N LYS A 172 14.94 0.69 -25.49
CA LYS A 172 15.09 0.18 -26.87
C LYS A 172 16.30 -0.72 -27.04
N LYS A 173 17.42 -0.38 -26.40
CA LYS A 173 18.64 -1.19 -26.45
C LYS A 173 18.46 -2.57 -25.79
N ILE A 174 17.68 -2.64 -24.70
CA ILE A 174 17.43 -3.88 -23.97
C ILE A 174 16.40 -4.75 -24.70
N ASN A 175 15.32 -4.14 -25.15
CA ASN A 175 14.17 -4.86 -25.73
C ASN A 175 14.29 -5.10 -27.25
N GLY A 176 15.06 -4.29 -27.97
CA GLY A 176 15.09 -4.31 -29.43
C GLY A 176 13.72 -3.94 -30.01
N THR A 177 13.22 -4.78 -30.93
CA THR A 177 11.89 -4.66 -31.56
C THR A 177 10.87 -5.67 -31.01
N SER A 178 11.21 -6.37 -29.94
CA SER A 178 10.34 -7.41 -29.38
C SER A 178 9.14 -6.82 -28.66
N THR A 179 8.01 -7.53 -28.69
CA THR A 179 6.83 -7.19 -27.89
C THR A 179 7.14 -7.39 -26.42
N LEU A 180 6.87 -6.37 -25.59
CA LEU A 180 7.03 -6.43 -24.15
C LEU A 180 5.73 -6.92 -23.49
N PRO A 181 5.74 -8.07 -22.80
CA PRO A 181 4.64 -8.43 -21.93
C PRO A 181 4.50 -7.37 -20.82
N MET A 182 3.27 -7.00 -20.50
CA MET A 182 2.97 -5.92 -19.58
C MET A 182 2.15 -6.44 -18.39
N GLY A 183 2.58 -6.10 -17.18
CA GLY A 183 1.84 -6.32 -15.94
C GLY A 183 1.38 -5.00 -15.35
N LEU A 184 0.10 -4.91 -14.95
CA LEU A 184 -0.52 -3.74 -14.37
C LEU A 184 -0.94 -4.00 -12.92
N ALA A 185 -0.36 -3.25 -11.98
CA ALA A 185 -0.87 -3.11 -10.61
C ALA A 185 -1.81 -1.90 -10.55
N TRP A 186 -3.07 -2.16 -10.15
CA TRP A 186 -4.13 -1.17 -10.11
C TRP A 186 -4.60 -0.95 -8.69
N SER A 187 -4.39 0.26 -8.15
CA SER A 187 -4.69 0.57 -6.74
C SER A 187 -6.02 1.29 -6.54
N PHE A 188 -6.90 1.29 -7.54
CA PHE A 188 -8.24 1.87 -7.41
C PHE A 188 -9.29 0.77 -7.20
N PRO A 189 -10.42 1.10 -6.56
CA PRO A 189 -11.54 0.16 -6.45
C PRO A 189 -11.97 -0.36 -7.81
N VAL A 190 -12.26 -1.65 -7.89
CA VAL A 190 -12.80 -2.33 -9.07
C VAL A 190 -14.11 -2.97 -8.67
N GLU A 191 -15.14 -2.75 -9.48
CA GLU A 191 -16.44 -3.39 -9.33
C GLU A 191 -16.66 -4.37 -10.49
N TYR A 192 -17.27 -5.50 -10.17
CA TYR A 192 -17.78 -6.40 -11.19
C TYR A 192 -19.08 -5.84 -11.75
N VAL A 193 -19.15 -5.72 -13.06
CA VAL A 193 -20.37 -5.37 -13.80
C VAL A 193 -20.99 -6.61 -14.39
#